data_4e9ea371e1ad4ee00e00c98647841f1d
#
_entry.id   4e9ea371e1ad4ee00e00c98647841f1d
#
_cell.length_a   1.000
_cell.length_b   1.000
_cell.length_c   1.000
_cell.angle_alpha   90.00
_cell.angle_beta   90.00
_cell.angle_gamma   90.00
#
_symmetry.space_group_name_H-M   'P 1'
#
loop_
_entity.id
_entity.type
_entity.pdbx_description
1 polymer ?
#
loop_
_entity_poly.entity_id
_entity_poly.type
_entity_poly.pdbx_seq_one_letter_code
_entity_poly.pdbx_strand_id
1 'polypeptide(L)'
;MKIGVTQIILGKMSLDESLQLCQEAGYQAIELVFAEEKDLDVNMSDDEIRAVKKQCDDAGIDVKSSKSDYAEKGNMLSLDSTDRENARKCLVRSIEIAHVLGAGAVLLHPGQLGPQGTFDQAWDGLLGVLKETAQLAEEKQVAVCVENVWN
;
A
#
# COMPACT_ATOMS: atom_id res chain seq x y z
N MET A 1 -5.08 -7.25 21.42
CA MET A 1 -4.09 -7.05 20.32
C MET A 1 -4.42 -8.11 19.29
N LYS A 2 -4.54 -7.75 18.00
CA LYS A 2 -4.71 -8.71 16.90
C LYS A 2 -3.35 -9.01 16.28
N ILE A 3 -3.11 -10.27 15.91
CA ILE A 3 -1.92 -10.70 15.18
C ILE A 3 -2.31 -10.86 13.72
N GLY A 4 -1.52 -10.29 12.83
CA GLY A 4 -1.77 -10.34 11.39
C GLY A 4 -0.55 -10.75 10.59
N VAL A 5 -0.76 -10.95 9.30
CA VAL A 5 0.26 -11.32 8.32
C VAL A 5 0.19 -10.38 7.12
N THR A 6 1.31 -10.14 6.47
CA THR A 6 1.32 -9.45 5.18
C THR A 6 1.18 -10.45 4.03
N GLN A 7 0.35 -10.11 3.05
CA GLN A 7 0.17 -10.92 1.84
C GLN A 7 1.47 -11.09 1.03
N ILE A 8 2.47 -10.21 1.23
CA ILE A 8 3.78 -10.33 0.57
C ILE A 8 4.41 -11.70 0.80
N ILE A 9 4.42 -12.18 2.05
CA ILE A 9 5.06 -13.46 2.41
C ILE A 9 4.26 -14.68 1.94
N LEU A 10 2.99 -14.48 1.56
CA LEU A 10 2.12 -15.55 1.05
C LEU A 10 2.34 -15.77 -0.47
N GLY A 11 3.10 -14.92 -1.11
CA GLY A 11 3.57 -15.08 -2.49
C GLY A 11 2.43 -14.97 -3.52
N LYS A 12 2.17 -16.08 -4.23
CA LYS A 12 1.19 -16.13 -5.33
C LYS A 12 -0.18 -16.69 -4.92
N MET A 13 -0.43 -16.86 -3.63
CA MET A 13 -1.74 -17.31 -3.15
C MET A 13 -2.81 -16.30 -3.57
N SER A 14 -3.97 -16.80 -3.98
CA SER A 14 -5.18 -15.98 -4.15
C SER A 14 -5.64 -15.41 -2.81
N LEU A 15 -6.56 -14.45 -2.84
CA LEU A 15 -7.14 -13.91 -1.61
C LEU A 15 -7.82 -15.01 -0.79
N ASP A 16 -8.62 -15.88 -1.44
CA ASP A 16 -9.32 -16.98 -0.75
C ASP A 16 -8.34 -17.92 -0.06
N GLU A 17 -7.27 -18.35 -0.75
CA GLU A 17 -6.22 -19.19 -0.14
C GLU A 17 -5.51 -18.49 1.01
N SER A 18 -5.24 -17.20 0.86
CA SER A 18 -4.61 -16.37 1.91
C SER A 18 -5.50 -16.25 3.15
N LEU A 19 -6.80 -16.03 2.96
CA LEU A 19 -7.76 -15.92 4.05
C LEU A 19 -7.97 -17.27 4.76
N GLN A 20 -8.06 -18.36 4.01
CA GLN A 20 -8.13 -19.71 4.59
C GLN A 20 -6.88 -20.00 5.44
N LEU A 21 -5.69 -19.73 4.92
CA LEU A 21 -4.44 -19.94 5.68
C LEU A 21 -4.40 -19.07 6.95
N CYS A 22 -4.88 -17.82 6.86
CA CYS A 22 -4.99 -16.95 8.04
C CYS A 22 -5.89 -17.57 9.12
N GLN A 23 -7.04 -18.11 8.73
CA GLN A 23 -7.96 -18.76 9.65
C GLN A 23 -7.33 -20.01 10.31
N GLU A 24 -6.71 -20.88 9.50
CA GLU A 24 -6.04 -22.11 9.97
C GLU A 24 -4.88 -21.81 10.92
N ALA A 25 -4.11 -20.75 10.64
CA ALA A 25 -2.99 -20.32 11.48
C ALA A 25 -3.39 -19.47 12.69
N GLY A 26 -4.68 -19.08 12.80
CA GLY A 26 -5.18 -18.24 13.88
C GLY A 26 -4.84 -16.75 13.77
N TYR A 27 -4.50 -16.28 12.59
CA TYR A 27 -4.36 -14.84 12.33
C TYR A 27 -5.71 -14.15 12.35
N GLN A 28 -5.72 -12.89 12.77
CA GLN A 28 -6.92 -12.07 12.94
C GLN A 28 -6.93 -10.84 12.05
N ALA A 29 -5.83 -10.60 11.35
CA ALA A 29 -5.67 -9.46 10.46
C ALA A 29 -4.76 -9.80 9.28
N ILE A 30 -4.92 -9.04 8.20
CA ILE A 30 -4.08 -9.13 7.02
C ILE A 30 -3.70 -7.73 6.54
N GLU A 31 -2.49 -7.60 6.01
CA GLU A 31 -2.09 -6.50 5.13
C GLU A 31 -2.24 -6.97 3.69
N LEU A 32 -3.08 -6.29 2.91
CA LEU A 32 -3.29 -6.61 1.51
C LEU A 32 -2.28 -5.89 0.62
N VAL A 33 -1.84 -6.61 -0.42
CA VAL A 33 -0.98 -6.05 -1.47
C VAL A 33 -1.82 -5.77 -2.70
N PHE A 34 -1.79 -4.54 -3.20
CA PHE A 34 -2.37 -4.23 -4.49
C PHE A 34 -1.27 -4.09 -5.56
N ALA A 35 -1.50 -4.75 -6.68
CA ALA A 35 -0.61 -4.82 -7.82
C ALA A 35 -1.43 -5.12 -9.08
N GLU A 36 -0.83 -4.98 -10.25
CA GLU A 36 -1.47 -5.42 -11.50
C GLU A 36 -1.78 -6.92 -11.46
N GLU A 37 -2.95 -7.29 -11.98
CA GLU A 37 -3.40 -8.69 -12.09
C GLU A 37 -3.45 -9.44 -10.74
N LYS A 38 -3.64 -8.71 -9.63
CA LYS A 38 -3.85 -9.26 -8.28
C LYS A 38 -5.33 -9.14 -7.89
N ASP A 39 -5.68 -9.81 -6.79
CA ASP A 39 -7.01 -9.72 -6.19
C ASP A 39 -7.38 -8.28 -5.78
N LEU A 40 -6.40 -7.41 -5.63
CA LEU A 40 -6.56 -5.99 -5.40
C LEU A 40 -5.68 -5.22 -6.40
N ASP A 41 -6.31 -4.48 -7.32
CA ASP A 41 -5.65 -3.73 -8.40
C ASP A 41 -5.99 -2.22 -8.29
N VAL A 42 -5.07 -1.35 -8.72
CA VAL A 42 -5.26 0.11 -8.67
C VAL A 42 -6.42 0.58 -9.54
N ASN A 43 -6.76 -0.18 -10.59
CA ASN A 43 -7.82 0.17 -11.54
C ASN A 43 -9.21 -0.27 -11.09
N MET A 44 -9.31 -1.02 -9.99
CA MET A 44 -10.59 -1.47 -9.45
C MET A 44 -11.46 -0.27 -9.08
N SER A 45 -12.75 -0.42 -9.35
CA SER A 45 -13.77 0.49 -8.83
C SER A 45 -13.92 0.33 -7.31
N ASP A 46 -14.51 1.32 -6.67
CA ASP A 46 -14.80 1.26 -5.23
C ASP A 46 -15.71 0.07 -4.87
N ASP A 47 -16.61 -0.35 -5.76
CA ASP A 47 -17.49 -1.50 -5.52
C ASP A 47 -16.74 -2.82 -5.57
N GLU A 48 -15.77 -2.97 -6.46
CA GLU A 48 -14.88 -4.12 -6.50
C GLU A 48 -13.99 -4.19 -5.26
N ILE A 49 -13.45 -3.04 -4.81
CA ILE A 49 -12.67 -2.96 -3.57
C ILE A 49 -13.54 -3.34 -2.36
N ARG A 50 -14.80 -2.88 -2.30
CA ARG A 50 -15.76 -3.28 -1.26
C ARG A 50 -16.05 -4.78 -1.27
N ALA A 51 -16.06 -5.42 -2.46
CA ALA A 51 -16.22 -6.87 -2.56
C ALA A 51 -15.01 -7.60 -1.95
N VAL A 52 -13.78 -7.15 -2.19
CA VAL A 52 -12.58 -7.67 -1.53
C VAL A 52 -12.67 -7.50 -0.01
N LYS A 53 -13.07 -6.31 0.45
CA LYS A 53 -13.30 -6.06 1.88
C LYS A 53 -14.31 -7.03 2.47
N LYS A 54 -15.42 -7.26 1.77
CA LYS A 54 -16.46 -8.19 2.22
C LYS A 54 -15.94 -9.61 2.35
N GLN A 55 -15.12 -10.11 1.42
CA GLN A 55 -14.49 -11.43 1.55
C GLN A 55 -13.65 -11.54 2.83
N CYS A 56 -12.86 -10.51 3.14
CA CYS A 56 -12.08 -10.48 4.37
C CYS A 56 -12.97 -10.50 5.62
N ASP A 57 -14.05 -9.71 5.61
CA ASP A 57 -15.00 -9.64 6.73
C ASP A 57 -15.75 -10.97 6.92
N ASP A 58 -16.20 -11.60 5.83
CA ASP A 58 -16.87 -12.91 5.86
C ASP A 58 -15.94 -14.00 6.42
N ALA A 59 -14.63 -13.89 6.16
CA ALA A 59 -13.61 -14.77 6.75
C ALA A 59 -13.25 -14.41 8.21
N GLY A 60 -13.76 -13.30 8.75
CA GLY A 60 -13.41 -12.82 10.08
C GLY A 60 -11.98 -12.26 10.20
N ILE A 61 -11.36 -11.87 9.09
CA ILE A 61 -10.01 -11.33 9.02
C ILE A 61 -10.05 -9.82 8.76
N ASP A 62 -9.54 -9.04 9.70
CA ASP A 62 -9.49 -7.57 9.53
C ASP A 62 -8.43 -7.15 8.51
N VAL A 63 -8.75 -6.24 7.62
CA VAL A 63 -7.74 -5.54 6.81
C VAL A 63 -7.23 -4.35 7.61
N LYS A 64 -5.96 -4.35 8.03
CA LYS A 64 -5.39 -3.29 8.88
C LYS A 64 -4.52 -2.32 8.14
N SER A 65 -3.87 -2.77 7.09
CA SER A 65 -3.05 -1.94 6.20
C SER A 65 -3.10 -2.50 4.78
N SER A 66 -2.67 -1.68 3.85
CA SER A 66 -2.38 -2.11 2.49
C SER A 66 -1.01 -1.63 2.05
N LYS A 67 -0.40 -2.35 1.11
CA LYS A 67 0.88 -1.99 0.49
C LYS A 67 0.73 -1.98 -1.01
N SER A 68 1.34 -0.99 -1.65
CA SER A 68 1.49 -0.97 -3.10
C SER A 68 2.72 -1.78 -3.54
N ASP A 69 2.56 -2.64 -4.53
CA ASP A 69 3.66 -3.31 -5.21
C ASP A 69 3.93 -2.71 -6.60
N TYR A 70 3.60 -1.44 -6.76
CA TYR A 70 3.85 -0.65 -7.98
C TYR A 70 5.19 0.11 -7.94
N ALA A 71 6.16 -0.37 -7.18
CA ALA A 71 7.47 0.27 -7.04
C ALA A 71 8.19 0.47 -8.40
N GLU A 72 7.86 -0.35 -9.40
CA GLU A 72 8.41 -0.22 -10.76
C GLU A 72 7.78 0.94 -11.56
N LYS A 73 6.67 1.50 -11.12
CA LYS A 73 5.92 2.54 -11.84
C LYS A 73 6.23 3.97 -11.40
N GLY A 74 7.05 4.13 -10.38
CA GLY A 74 7.46 5.44 -9.91
C GLY A 74 8.38 5.34 -8.70
N ASN A 75 9.27 6.29 -8.59
CA ASN A 75 10.27 6.37 -7.53
C ASN A 75 10.28 7.78 -6.94
N MET A 76 9.86 7.93 -5.68
CA MET A 76 9.80 9.23 -5.00
C MET A 76 11.17 9.84 -4.78
N LEU A 77 12.22 9.02 -4.78
CA LEU A 77 13.61 9.44 -4.60
C LEU A 77 14.32 9.70 -5.95
N SER A 78 13.62 9.53 -7.08
CA SER A 78 14.18 9.77 -8.42
C SER A 78 14.49 11.26 -8.64
N LEU A 79 15.56 11.53 -9.38
CA LEU A 79 15.83 12.86 -9.91
C LEU A 79 14.89 13.24 -11.06
N ASP A 80 14.28 12.25 -11.72
CA ASP A 80 13.29 12.46 -12.76
C ASP A 80 11.92 12.86 -12.14
N SER A 81 11.41 13.99 -12.56
CA SER A 81 10.11 14.51 -12.09
C SER A 81 8.93 13.62 -12.52
N THR A 82 9.05 12.92 -13.66
CA THR A 82 8.00 12.00 -14.15
C THR A 82 7.88 10.79 -13.24
N ASP A 83 9.01 10.23 -12.81
CA ASP A 83 9.01 9.11 -11.86
C ASP A 83 8.40 9.52 -10.53
N ARG A 84 8.77 10.69 -10.01
CA ARG A 84 8.19 11.20 -8.75
C ARG A 84 6.69 11.43 -8.87
N GLU A 85 6.21 12.00 -9.99
CA GLU A 85 4.78 12.21 -10.22
C GLU A 85 4.02 10.89 -10.34
N ASN A 86 4.58 9.87 -10.98
CA ASN A 86 3.98 8.54 -11.04
C ASN A 86 3.90 7.91 -9.64
N ALA A 87 4.96 8.01 -8.85
CA ALA A 87 4.97 7.55 -7.46
C ALA A 87 3.93 8.28 -6.60
N ARG A 88 3.79 9.61 -6.78
CA ARG A 88 2.77 10.42 -6.11
C ARG A 88 1.35 9.94 -6.45
N LYS A 89 1.06 9.69 -7.74
CA LYS A 89 -0.25 9.15 -8.17
C LYS A 89 -0.54 7.79 -7.55
N CYS A 90 0.46 6.91 -7.50
CA CYS A 90 0.33 5.62 -6.81
C CYS A 90 0.01 5.79 -5.32
N LEU A 91 0.67 6.73 -4.63
CA LEU A 91 0.38 6.99 -3.22
C LEU A 91 -1.05 7.53 -3.02
N VAL A 92 -1.48 8.48 -3.84
CA VAL A 92 -2.86 8.99 -3.81
C VAL A 92 -3.85 7.84 -3.94
N ARG A 93 -3.67 6.99 -4.93
CA ARG A 93 -4.55 5.84 -5.15
C ARG A 93 -4.49 4.83 -4.00
N SER A 94 -3.31 4.63 -3.40
CA SER A 94 -3.14 3.77 -2.21
C SER A 94 -3.99 4.25 -1.03
N ILE A 95 -4.00 5.56 -0.78
CA ILE A 95 -4.79 6.18 0.29
C ILE A 95 -6.29 5.97 0.03
N GLU A 96 -6.75 6.17 -1.21
CA GLU A 96 -8.15 5.97 -1.60
C GLU A 96 -8.58 4.50 -1.42
N ILE A 97 -7.77 3.56 -1.91
CA ILE A 97 -8.03 2.11 -1.77
C ILE A 97 -8.09 1.73 -0.28
N ALA A 98 -7.11 2.15 0.52
CA ALA A 98 -7.09 1.87 1.95
C ALA A 98 -8.34 2.40 2.65
N HIS A 99 -8.78 3.61 2.30
CA HIS A 99 -10.03 4.18 2.83
C HIS A 99 -11.25 3.30 2.52
N VAL A 100 -11.41 2.86 1.27
CA VAL A 100 -12.54 2.00 0.85
C VAL A 100 -12.49 0.63 1.52
N LEU A 101 -11.29 0.07 1.70
CA LEU A 101 -11.05 -1.18 2.44
C LEU A 101 -11.34 -1.03 3.95
N GLY A 102 -11.44 0.19 4.47
CA GLY A 102 -11.46 0.42 5.91
C GLY A 102 -10.11 0.13 6.60
N ALA A 103 -9.03 0.07 5.84
CA ALA A 103 -7.67 -0.05 6.35
C ALA A 103 -7.20 1.32 6.88
N GLY A 104 -6.65 1.33 8.09
CA GLY A 104 -6.21 2.57 8.74
C GLY A 104 -4.83 3.05 8.32
N ALA A 105 -4.12 2.31 7.45
CA ALA A 105 -2.76 2.64 7.04
C ALA A 105 -2.42 2.12 5.65
N VAL A 106 -1.48 2.81 5.01
CA VAL A 106 -0.75 2.33 3.83
C VAL A 106 0.73 2.24 4.14
N LEU A 107 1.38 1.16 3.73
CA LEU A 107 2.82 1.03 3.76
C LEU A 107 3.40 1.67 2.50
N LEU A 108 4.24 2.68 2.68
CA LEU A 108 4.92 3.40 1.61
C LEU A 108 6.39 3.02 1.56
N HIS A 109 6.79 2.36 0.48
CA HIS A 109 8.18 2.22 0.10
C HIS A 109 8.56 3.42 -0.79
N PRO A 110 9.47 4.31 -0.35
CA PRO A 110 9.72 5.57 -1.06
C PRO A 110 10.48 5.41 -2.37
N GLY A 111 11.11 4.27 -2.60
CA GLY A 111 11.93 3.99 -3.76
C GLY A 111 13.42 3.89 -3.44
N GLN A 112 14.25 4.02 -4.45
CA GLN A 112 15.71 3.90 -4.34
C GLN A 112 16.40 5.17 -4.81
N LEU A 113 17.40 5.61 -4.07
CA LEU A 113 18.26 6.71 -4.49
C LEU A 113 19.23 6.21 -5.56
N GLY A 114 19.14 6.80 -6.76
CA GLY A 114 20.07 6.49 -7.84
C GLY A 114 21.51 6.99 -7.55
N PRO A 115 22.52 6.46 -8.27
CA PRO A 115 23.93 6.75 -8.01
C PRO A 115 24.32 8.22 -8.21
N GLN A 116 23.50 9.00 -8.88
CA GLN A 116 23.72 10.44 -9.11
C GLN A 116 22.96 11.33 -8.10
N GLY A 117 22.14 10.73 -7.23
CA GLY A 117 21.35 11.46 -6.26
C GLY A 117 22.11 11.73 -4.97
N THR A 118 21.70 12.76 -4.25
CA THR A 118 22.17 13.05 -2.90
C THR A 118 21.05 12.81 -1.89
N PHE A 119 21.42 12.57 -0.63
CA PHE A 119 20.45 12.41 0.45
C PHE A 119 19.48 13.62 0.54
N ASP A 120 20.00 14.85 0.44
CA ASP A 120 19.18 16.05 0.54
C ASP A 120 18.13 16.12 -0.59
N GLN A 121 18.52 15.76 -1.82
CA GLN A 121 17.59 15.71 -2.96
C GLN A 121 16.49 14.66 -2.76
N ALA A 122 16.85 13.47 -2.26
CA ALA A 122 15.91 12.41 -1.96
C ALA A 122 14.96 12.83 -0.83
N TRP A 123 15.51 13.42 0.23
CA TRP A 123 14.74 13.92 1.38
C TRP A 123 13.72 14.98 0.96
N ASP A 124 14.15 16.00 0.23
CA ASP A 124 13.27 17.08 -0.23
C ASP A 124 12.19 16.57 -1.19
N GLY A 125 12.54 15.64 -2.09
CA GLY A 125 11.59 15.01 -3.00
C GLY A 125 10.51 14.23 -2.26
N LEU A 126 10.90 13.37 -1.34
CA LEU A 126 9.96 12.59 -0.53
C LEU A 126 9.09 13.51 0.35
N LEU A 127 9.70 14.46 1.03
CA LEU A 127 8.98 15.39 1.89
C LEU A 127 7.97 16.24 1.12
N GLY A 128 8.30 16.61 -0.13
CA GLY A 128 7.38 17.30 -1.05
C GLY A 128 6.13 16.46 -1.31
N VAL A 129 6.30 15.21 -1.73
CA VAL A 129 5.18 14.29 -2.00
C VAL A 129 4.33 14.04 -0.75
N LEU A 130 4.97 13.82 0.40
CA LEU A 130 4.24 13.60 1.67
C LEU A 130 3.41 14.83 2.07
N LYS A 131 3.94 16.05 1.92
CA LYS A 131 3.19 17.28 2.20
C LYS A 131 1.98 17.47 1.27
N GLU A 132 2.14 17.18 -0.02
CA GLU A 132 1.07 17.28 -1.01
C GLU A 132 -0.06 16.27 -0.77
N THR A 133 0.26 15.10 -0.21
CA THR A 133 -0.72 14.03 0.05
C THR A 133 -1.28 14.02 1.47
N ALA A 134 -0.69 14.79 2.39
CA ALA A 134 -1.07 14.79 3.80
C ALA A 134 -2.55 15.13 4.03
N GLN A 135 -3.06 16.18 3.38
CA GLN A 135 -4.45 16.58 3.51
C GLN A 135 -5.40 15.45 3.09
N LEU A 136 -5.14 14.81 1.95
CA LEU A 136 -5.94 13.66 1.49
C LEU A 136 -5.91 12.51 2.50
N ALA A 137 -4.73 12.19 3.02
CA ALA A 137 -4.57 11.14 4.01
C ALA A 137 -5.37 11.43 5.30
N GLU A 138 -5.34 12.67 5.79
CA GLU A 138 -6.13 13.13 6.94
C GLU A 138 -7.63 13.05 6.66
N GLU A 139 -8.11 13.57 5.52
CA GLU A 139 -9.53 13.51 5.11
C GLU A 139 -10.03 12.08 4.99
N LYS A 140 -9.19 11.16 4.52
CA LYS A 140 -9.49 9.73 4.37
C LYS A 140 -9.25 8.93 5.65
N GLN A 141 -8.69 9.52 6.69
CA GLN A 141 -8.32 8.86 7.94
C GLN A 141 -7.37 7.66 7.74
N VAL A 142 -6.41 7.80 6.83
CA VAL A 142 -5.41 6.79 6.48
C VAL A 142 -4.02 7.30 6.85
N ALA A 143 -3.29 6.58 7.69
CA ALA A 143 -1.91 6.88 7.99
C ALA A 143 -0.99 6.43 6.84
N VAL A 144 -0.06 7.29 6.43
CA VAL A 144 1.01 6.93 5.49
C VAL A 144 2.24 6.52 6.30
N CYS A 145 2.55 5.23 6.29
CA CYS A 145 3.64 4.63 7.04
C CYS A 145 4.86 4.46 6.13
N VAL A 146 5.82 5.36 6.24
CA VAL A 146 7.05 5.29 5.43
C VAL A 146 7.95 4.18 5.94
N GLU A 147 8.29 3.24 5.07
CA GLU A 147 9.22 2.16 5.38
C GLU A 147 10.66 2.62 5.17
N ASN A 148 11.48 2.47 6.21
CA ASN A 148 12.93 2.66 6.11
C ASN A 148 13.57 1.34 5.66
N VAL A 149 13.72 1.18 4.35
CA VAL A 149 14.30 -0.03 3.76
C VAL A 149 15.82 0.06 3.61
N TRP A 150 16.45 -1.09 3.49
CA TRP A 150 17.89 -1.33 3.46
C TRP A 150 18.54 -1.10 2.06
N ASN A 151 18.30 -0.03 1.40
CA ASN A 151 18.87 0.30 0.09
C ASN A 151 19.85 1.45 0.14
#